data_f66007cda40caeded98c84fae987734e
#
_entry.id   f66007cda40caeded98c84fae987734e
#
_cell.length_a   1.000
_cell.length_b   1.000
_cell.length_c   1.000
_cell.angle_alpha   90.00
_cell.angle_beta   90.00
_cell.angle_gamma   90.00
#
_symmetry.space_group_name_H-M   'P 1'
#
loop_
_entity.id
_entity.type
_entity.pdbx_description
1 polymer ?
#
loop_
_entity_poly.entity_id
_entity_poly.type
_entity_poly.pdbx_seq_one_letter_code
_entity_poly.pdbx_strand_id
1 'polypeptide(L)'
;MKRLFIVGIILWSACSLFANGQDSIQVEKWLEEAISLPHDSCRTLYFAKQMLGVPYVAGTLDGNKEEQLVIRTDALDCTTFVETVLALTIADKRGERDIEGYKKALTQVRYRDGILNGYASRLHYFSDWIHNNEQMGFVKECTSETSCSQPQELWLDFMTTH
;
A
#
# COMPACT_ATOMS: atom_id res chain seq x y z
N MET A 1 30.25 -47.72 26.76
CA MET A 1 30.17 -46.95 25.49
C MET A 1 28.86 -46.18 25.52
N LYS A 2 28.90 -44.93 25.90
CA LYS A 2 27.70 -44.03 25.96
C LYS A 2 27.58 -43.31 24.60
N ARG A 3 26.51 -43.59 23.88
CA ARG A 3 26.18 -42.87 22.65
C ARG A 3 25.49 -41.55 22.97
N LEU A 4 26.16 -40.44 22.67
CA LEU A 4 25.63 -39.09 22.79
C LEU A 4 24.77 -38.83 21.57
N PHE A 5 23.46 -38.68 21.73
CA PHE A 5 22.59 -38.18 20.67
C PHE A 5 22.61 -36.66 20.73
N ILE A 6 23.23 -36.04 19.72
CA ILE A 6 23.17 -34.60 19.48
C ILE A 6 21.86 -34.37 18.73
N VAL A 7 20.86 -33.83 19.43
CA VAL A 7 19.62 -33.33 18.81
C VAL A 7 19.97 -31.94 18.25
N GLY A 8 20.17 -31.88 16.95
CA GLY A 8 20.30 -30.62 16.25
C GLY A 8 18.96 -29.92 16.14
N ILE A 9 18.76 -28.86 16.93
CA ILE A 9 17.63 -27.95 16.78
C ILE A 9 17.92 -27.10 15.55
N ILE A 10 17.30 -27.45 14.41
CA ILE A 10 17.27 -26.59 13.23
C ILE A 10 16.27 -25.45 13.56
N LEU A 11 16.80 -24.32 13.99
CA LEU A 11 16.07 -23.05 14.02
C LEU A 11 15.78 -22.65 12.56
N TRP A 12 14.62 -23.02 12.07
CA TRP A 12 14.08 -22.48 10.83
C TRP A 12 13.70 -21.02 11.13
N SER A 13 14.63 -20.14 10.81
CA SER A 13 14.34 -18.71 10.74
C SER A 13 13.36 -18.49 9.59
N ALA A 14 12.07 -18.54 9.91
CA ALA A 14 11.05 -17.99 9.04
C ALA A 14 11.26 -16.48 9.02
N CYS A 15 12.09 -16.00 8.08
CA CYS A 15 12.18 -14.59 7.74
C CYS A 15 10.87 -14.24 7.02
N SER A 16 9.82 -14.03 7.81
CA SER A 16 8.59 -13.41 7.35
C SER A 16 8.93 -11.95 7.04
N LEU A 17 9.04 -11.63 5.76
CA LEU A 17 9.11 -10.27 5.22
C LEU A 17 7.73 -9.59 5.36
N PHE A 18 7.22 -9.58 6.59
CA PHE A 18 6.11 -8.72 6.98
C PHE A 18 6.66 -7.31 7.23
N ALA A 19 5.81 -6.30 7.09
CA ALA A 19 6.09 -4.91 7.42
C ALA A 19 7.12 -4.85 8.53
N ASN A 20 8.22 -4.14 8.29
CA ASN A 20 9.23 -3.96 9.31
C ASN A 20 8.49 -3.50 10.57
N GLY A 21 8.72 -4.07 11.73
CA GLY A 21 7.94 -3.76 12.94
C GLY A 21 7.83 -2.26 13.19
N GLN A 22 8.80 -1.49 12.70
CA GLN A 22 8.83 -0.04 12.76
C GLN A 22 7.79 0.63 11.85
N ASP A 23 7.55 0.13 10.64
CA ASP A 23 6.52 0.65 9.74
C ASP A 23 5.11 0.44 10.30
N SER A 24 4.86 -0.72 10.90
CA SER A 24 3.58 -1.02 11.56
C SER A 24 3.31 -0.09 12.73
N ILE A 25 4.30 0.13 13.59
CA ILE A 25 4.21 1.07 14.73
C ILE A 25 3.95 2.48 14.24
N GLN A 26 4.61 2.91 13.16
CA GLN A 26 4.44 4.26 12.62
C GLN A 26 3.04 4.47 12.03
N VAL A 27 2.51 3.47 11.31
CA VAL A 27 1.14 3.49 10.76
C VAL A 27 0.11 3.58 11.87
N GLU A 28 0.19 2.72 12.88
CA GLU A 28 -0.74 2.72 14.02
C GLU A 28 -0.70 4.03 14.78
N LYS A 29 0.50 4.59 15.01
CA LYS A 29 0.66 5.90 15.63
C LYS A 29 -0.09 7.01 14.87
N TRP A 30 0.05 7.08 13.55
CA TRP A 30 -0.64 8.08 12.73
C TRP A 30 -2.17 7.92 12.78
N LEU A 31 -2.66 6.69 12.78
CA LEU A 31 -4.09 6.39 12.88
C LEU A 31 -4.65 6.74 14.27
N GLU A 32 -3.89 6.48 15.34
CA GLU A 32 -4.26 6.84 16.71
C GLU A 32 -4.29 8.36 16.91
N GLU A 33 -3.26 9.07 16.46
CA GLU A 33 -3.20 10.53 16.53
C GLU A 33 -4.37 11.19 15.77
N ALA A 34 -4.80 10.59 14.65
CA ALA A 34 -5.93 11.08 13.88
C ALA A 34 -7.26 11.06 14.66
N ILE A 35 -7.41 10.24 15.70
CA ILE A 35 -8.63 10.19 16.53
C ILE A 35 -8.91 11.54 17.18
N SER A 36 -7.85 12.24 17.61
CA SER A 36 -7.94 13.52 18.31
C SER A 36 -8.26 14.73 17.41
N LEU A 37 -8.24 14.54 16.08
CA LEU A 37 -8.49 15.63 15.14
C LEU A 37 -9.97 16.03 15.12
N PRO A 38 -10.28 17.32 14.93
CA PRO A 38 -11.64 17.78 14.72
C PRO A 38 -12.35 17.03 13.60
N HIS A 39 -13.67 16.85 13.72
CA HIS A 39 -14.47 16.06 12.78
C HIS A 39 -14.44 16.62 11.34
N ASP A 40 -14.31 17.94 11.18
CA ASP A 40 -14.24 18.65 9.91
C ASP A 40 -12.82 18.69 9.30
N SER A 41 -11.83 18.11 9.96
CA SER A 41 -10.45 18.07 9.47
C SER A 41 -10.32 17.24 8.18
N CYS A 42 -9.53 17.75 7.22
CA CYS A 42 -9.15 16.99 6.04
C CYS A 42 -8.15 15.88 6.41
N ARG A 43 -8.66 14.67 6.62
CA ARG A 43 -7.85 13.48 7.01
C ARG A 43 -6.75 13.17 6.00
N THR A 44 -7.08 13.24 4.71
CA THR A 44 -6.11 13.01 3.63
C THR A 44 -4.93 13.97 3.72
N LEU A 45 -5.21 15.26 3.95
CA LEU A 45 -4.14 16.26 4.13
C LEU A 45 -3.34 16.03 5.41
N TYR A 46 -3.99 15.61 6.49
CA TYR A 46 -3.30 15.26 7.73
C TYR A 46 -2.28 14.14 7.48
N PHE A 47 -2.71 13.01 6.90
CA PHE A 47 -1.82 11.88 6.63
C PHE A 47 -0.72 12.23 5.63
N ALA A 48 -1.01 13.02 4.58
CA ALA A 48 0.00 13.48 3.64
C ALA A 48 1.12 14.30 4.33
N LYS A 49 0.76 15.13 5.30
CA LYS A 49 1.72 15.93 6.07
C LYS A 49 2.64 15.10 6.96
N GLN A 50 2.22 13.92 7.40
CA GLN A 50 3.06 13.03 8.19
C GLN A 50 4.28 12.51 7.42
N MET A 51 4.22 12.57 6.09
CA MET A 51 5.30 12.09 5.20
C MET A 51 6.22 13.20 4.72
N LEU A 52 6.08 14.42 5.26
CA LEU A 52 7.02 15.51 4.93
C LEU A 52 8.43 15.16 5.36
N GLY A 53 9.38 15.25 4.43
CA GLY A 53 10.78 14.92 4.67
C GLY A 53 11.14 13.44 4.47
N VAL A 54 10.18 12.57 4.18
CA VAL A 54 10.46 11.19 3.78
C VAL A 54 11.19 11.20 2.44
N PRO A 55 12.33 10.48 2.29
CA PRO A 55 13.09 10.44 1.06
C PRO A 55 12.30 9.86 -0.11
N TYR A 56 12.49 10.42 -1.30
CA TYR A 56 12.01 9.82 -2.54
C TYR A 56 12.93 8.66 -2.96
N VAL A 57 12.36 7.47 -3.09
CA VAL A 57 13.07 6.28 -3.56
C VAL A 57 12.16 5.51 -4.51
N ALA A 58 12.57 5.38 -5.78
CA ALA A 58 11.84 4.60 -6.78
C ALA A 58 12.05 3.10 -6.59
N GLY A 59 11.07 2.29 -7.04
CA GLY A 59 11.19 0.83 -7.09
C GLY A 59 11.16 0.15 -5.72
N THR A 60 10.58 0.77 -4.71
CA THR A 60 10.51 0.21 -3.35
C THR A 60 9.67 -1.07 -3.24
N LEU A 61 8.88 -1.38 -4.26
CA LEU A 61 8.01 -2.56 -4.31
C LEU A 61 8.63 -3.76 -5.01
N ASP A 62 9.76 -3.59 -5.73
CA ASP A 62 10.27 -4.57 -6.71
C ASP A 62 11.35 -5.51 -6.14
N GLY A 63 11.55 -5.56 -4.82
CA GLY A 63 12.62 -6.35 -4.19
C GLY A 63 12.33 -7.84 -3.96
N ASN A 64 11.08 -8.29 -4.17
CA ASN A 64 10.66 -9.64 -3.84
C ASN A 64 10.52 -10.51 -5.09
N LYS A 65 10.85 -11.82 -4.97
CA LYS A 65 10.67 -12.80 -6.05
C LYS A 65 9.19 -13.09 -6.32
N GLU A 66 8.37 -13.03 -5.29
CA GLU A 66 6.93 -13.19 -5.36
C GLU A 66 6.28 -11.88 -4.91
N GLU A 67 5.16 -11.52 -5.53
CA GLU A 67 4.43 -10.33 -5.17
C GLU A 67 3.92 -10.41 -3.74
N GLN A 68 4.19 -9.38 -2.95
CA GLN A 68 3.81 -9.28 -1.55
C GLN A 68 3.35 -7.86 -1.25
N LEU A 69 2.50 -7.72 -0.23
CA LEU A 69 2.11 -6.40 0.25
C LEU A 69 3.29 -5.75 1.00
N VAL A 70 4.02 -4.91 0.29
CA VAL A 70 5.11 -4.12 0.89
C VAL A 70 4.55 -2.88 1.56
N ILE A 71 4.94 -2.67 2.82
CA ILE A 71 4.63 -1.47 3.61
C ILE A 71 5.94 -0.78 3.93
N ARG A 72 6.05 0.50 3.59
CA ARG A 72 7.18 1.36 3.92
C ARG A 72 6.70 2.75 4.31
N THR A 73 7.30 3.30 5.36
CA THR A 73 7.07 4.66 5.85
C THR A 73 8.33 5.52 5.80
N ASP A 74 9.48 4.90 5.52
CA ASP A 74 10.81 5.49 5.54
C ASP A 74 11.31 5.95 4.16
N ALA A 75 10.69 5.47 3.07
CA ALA A 75 11.04 5.83 1.69
C ALA A 75 9.85 5.57 0.75
N LEU A 76 9.47 6.55 -0.05
CA LEU A 76 8.30 6.51 -0.92
C LEU A 76 8.63 7.08 -2.30
N ASP A 77 7.94 6.61 -3.33
CA ASP A 77 7.81 7.30 -4.61
C ASP A 77 6.43 7.99 -4.71
N CYS A 78 6.13 8.62 -5.84
CA CYS A 78 4.86 9.35 -6.01
C CYS A 78 3.64 8.43 -5.91
N THR A 79 3.72 7.21 -6.41
CA THR A 79 2.61 6.24 -6.37
C THR A 79 2.41 5.69 -4.97
N THR A 80 3.47 5.18 -4.35
CA THR A 80 3.42 4.63 -2.98
C THR A 80 3.05 5.68 -1.94
N PHE A 81 3.43 6.96 -2.16
CA PHE A 81 2.95 8.08 -1.33
C PHE A 81 1.43 8.22 -1.40
N VAL A 82 0.85 8.30 -2.62
CA VAL A 82 -0.60 8.45 -2.80
C VAL A 82 -1.35 7.24 -2.24
N GLU A 83 -0.87 6.02 -2.50
CA GLU A 83 -1.44 4.78 -1.97
C GLU A 83 -1.45 4.75 -0.44
N THR A 84 -0.33 5.12 0.19
CA THR A 84 -0.20 5.15 1.65
C THR A 84 -1.17 6.16 2.27
N VAL A 85 -1.23 7.38 1.74
CA VAL A 85 -2.15 8.43 2.22
C VAL A 85 -3.60 8.01 2.07
N LEU A 86 -3.96 7.43 0.92
CA LEU A 86 -5.32 6.99 0.65
C LEU A 86 -5.72 5.83 1.54
N ALA A 87 -4.84 4.84 1.72
CA ALA A 87 -5.08 3.69 2.59
C ALA A 87 -5.28 4.10 4.06
N LEU A 88 -4.45 5.02 4.58
CA LEU A 88 -4.62 5.60 5.92
C LEU A 88 -5.97 6.32 6.04
N THR A 89 -6.34 7.11 5.02
CA THR A 89 -7.62 7.82 5.00
C THR A 89 -8.81 6.87 5.00
N ILE A 90 -8.74 5.77 4.25
CA ILE A 90 -9.79 4.75 4.17
C ILE A 90 -9.91 4.01 5.51
N ALA A 91 -8.79 3.57 6.09
CA ALA A 91 -8.75 2.86 7.37
C ALA A 91 -9.34 3.75 8.50
N ASP A 92 -8.92 5.01 8.58
CA ASP A 92 -9.47 5.97 9.55
C ASP A 92 -10.97 6.20 9.38
N LYS A 93 -11.46 6.42 8.15
CA LYS A 93 -12.89 6.60 7.86
C LYS A 93 -13.74 5.39 8.25
N ARG A 94 -13.19 4.18 8.15
CA ARG A 94 -13.87 2.94 8.54
C ARG A 94 -13.81 2.67 10.02
N GLY A 95 -12.98 3.40 10.78
CA GLY A 95 -12.69 3.12 12.18
C GLY A 95 -11.79 1.88 12.39
N GLU A 96 -11.22 1.34 11.32
CA GLU A 96 -10.25 0.23 11.31
C GLU A 96 -8.84 0.79 11.54
N ARG A 97 -8.55 1.29 12.76
CA ARG A 97 -7.36 2.10 13.09
C ARG A 97 -6.20 1.26 13.63
N ASP A 98 -5.97 0.11 13.04
CA ASP A 98 -4.85 -0.78 13.33
C ASP A 98 -4.10 -1.15 12.05
N ILE A 99 -3.00 -1.89 12.21
CA ILE A 99 -2.18 -2.31 11.06
C ILE A 99 -2.94 -3.21 10.09
N GLU A 100 -3.89 -4.02 10.57
CA GLU A 100 -4.65 -4.92 9.70
C GLU A 100 -5.70 -4.16 8.89
N GLY A 101 -6.35 -3.15 9.46
CA GLY A 101 -7.23 -2.23 8.74
C GLY A 101 -6.48 -1.46 7.65
N TYR A 102 -5.26 -0.98 7.96
CA TYR A 102 -4.40 -0.34 6.98
C TYR A 102 -3.96 -1.29 5.86
N LYS A 103 -3.51 -2.52 6.18
CA LYS A 103 -3.14 -3.53 5.19
C LYS A 103 -4.29 -3.85 4.25
N LYS A 104 -5.49 -4.03 4.78
CA LYS A 104 -6.71 -4.26 4.01
C LYS A 104 -7.00 -3.10 3.06
N ALA A 105 -6.93 -1.86 3.55
CA ALA A 105 -7.13 -0.67 2.73
C ALA A 105 -6.04 -0.53 1.65
N LEU A 106 -4.76 -0.73 2.00
CA LEU A 106 -3.65 -0.66 1.06
C LEU A 106 -3.74 -1.72 -0.03
N THR A 107 -4.16 -2.95 0.32
CA THR A 107 -4.38 -4.02 -0.67
C THR A 107 -5.48 -3.61 -1.66
N GLN A 108 -6.56 -3.02 -1.18
CA GLN A 108 -7.65 -2.56 -2.03
C GLN A 108 -7.26 -1.42 -2.97
N VAL A 109 -6.37 -0.53 -2.52
CA VAL A 109 -5.90 0.62 -3.32
C VAL A 109 -4.86 0.19 -4.37
N ARG A 110 -3.99 -0.76 -4.03
CA ARG A 110 -2.80 -1.12 -4.83
C ARG A 110 -3.07 -2.23 -5.84
N TYR A 111 -3.99 -3.15 -5.52
CA TYR A 111 -4.22 -4.35 -6.33
C TYR A 111 -5.59 -4.32 -6.97
N ARG A 112 -5.67 -4.87 -8.18
CA ARG A 112 -6.90 -4.98 -8.97
C ARG A 112 -8.01 -5.66 -8.16
N ASP A 113 -9.15 -5.01 -8.10
CA ASP A 113 -10.32 -5.47 -7.32
C ASP A 113 -10.02 -5.74 -5.84
N GLY A 114 -8.93 -5.19 -5.32
CA GLY A 114 -8.48 -5.39 -3.95
C GLY A 114 -7.90 -6.79 -3.67
N ILE A 115 -7.46 -7.51 -4.71
CA ILE A 115 -6.99 -8.90 -4.60
C ILE A 115 -5.51 -8.98 -4.96
N LEU A 116 -4.67 -9.34 -3.97
CA LEU A 116 -3.28 -9.66 -4.21
C LEU A 116 -3.17 -11.08 -4.78
N ASN A 117 -2.84 -11.19 -6.07
CA ASN A 117 -2.68 -12.46 -6.77
C ASN A 117 -1.55 -12.38 -7.79
N GLY A 118 -0.30 -12.33 -7.29
CA GLY A 118 0.90 -12.21 -8.10
C GLY A 118 1.10 -10.81 -8.71
N TYR A 119 2.20 -10.67 -9.43
CA TYR A 119 2.68 -9.40 -9.98
C TYR A 119 1.66 -8.67 -10.85
N ALA A 120 0.95 -9.38 -11.72
CA ALA A 120 -0.03 -8.80 -12.64
C ALA A 120 -1.28 -8.23 -11.97
N SER A 121 -1.54 -8.56 -10.69
CA SER A 121 -2.64 -7.98 -9.94
C SER A 121 -2.33 -6.57 -9.42
N ARG A 122 -1.06 -6.19 -9.32
CA ARG A 122 -0.66 -4.84 -8.93
C ARG A 122 -1.00 -3.84 -10.05
N LEU A 123 -1.55 -2.69 -9.70
CA LEU A 123 -1.93 -1.64 -10.63
C LEU A 123 -0.71 -0.82 -11.05
N HIS A 124 0.03 -1.29 -12.04
CA HIS A 124 1.30 -0.72 -12.47
C HIS A 124 1.16 0.58 -13.25
N TYR A 125 0.04 0.78 -13.95
CA TYR A 125 -0.23 1.99 -14.71
C TYR A 125 -1.16 2.91 -13.94
N PHE A 126 -0.81 4.19 -13.84
CA PHE A 126 -1.56 5.14 -13.04
C PHE A 126 -2.99 5.38 -13.57
N SER A 127 -3.20 5.32 -14.89
CA SER A 127 -4.54 5.37 -15.48
C SER A 127 -5.42 4.20 -15.07
N ASP A 128 -4.86 2.99 -15.04
CA ASP A 128 -5.53 1.78 -14.58
C ASP A 128 -5.79 1.84 -13.07
N TRP A 129 -4.83 2.39 -12.31
CA TRP A 129 -4.98 2.64 -10.88
C TRP A 129 -6.14 3.61 -10.59
N ILE A 130 -6.25 4.73 -11.32
CA ILE A 130 -7.37 5.67 -11.18
C ILE A 130 -8.68 4.97 -11.48
N HIS A 131 -8.78 4.29 -12.63
CA HIS A 131 -10.00 3.61 -13.05
C HIS A 131 -10.47 2.58 -12.02
N ASN A 132 -9.58 1.70 -11.54
CA ASN A 132 -9.92 0.69 -10.54
C ASN A 132 -10.35 1.32 -9.21
N ASN A 133 -9.64 2.36 -8.74
CA ASN A 133 -9.96 3.03 -7.48
C ASN A 133 -11.23 3.88 -7.58
N GLU A 134 -11.60 4.36 -8.76
CA GLU A 134 -12.89 5.01 -9.01
C GLU A 134 -14.03 4.00 -8.93
N GLN A 135 -13.90 2.84 -9.55
CA GLN A 135 -14.88 1.75 -9.44
C GLN A 135 -15.06 1.29 -8.00
N MET A 136 -13.98 1.27 -7.21
CA MET A 136 -14.03 0.97 -5.77
C MET A 136 -14.61 2.12 -4.93
N GLY A 137 -14.87 3.30 -5.53
CA GLY A 137 -15.42 4.47 -4.85
C GLY A 137 -14.44 5.21 -3.94
N PHE A 138 -13.13 5.00 -4.12
CA PHE A 138 -12.09 5.64 -3.31
C PHE A 138 -11.66 6.99 -3.86
N VAL A 139 -11.68 7.15 -5.18
CA VAL A 139 -11.34 8.39 -5.89
C VAL A 139 -12.42 8.71 -6.92
N LYS A 140 -12.38 9.93 -7.46
CA LYS A 140 -13.21 10.34 -8.60
C LYS A 140 -12.30 11.00 -9.63
N GLU A 141 -12.38 10.57 -10.87
CA GLU A 141 -11.70 11.24 -11.96
C GLU A 141 -12.37 12.59 -12.27
N CYS A 142 -11.57 13.65 -12.34
CA CYS A 142 -12.03 15.01 -12.61
C CYS A 142 -11.55 15.55 -13.98
N THR A 143 -10.78 14.81 -14.75
CA THR A 143 -10.20 15.29 -16.02
C THR A 143 -11.24 15.54 -17.10
N SER A 144 -12.34 14.80 -17.08
CA SER A 144 -13.48 15.03 -17.98
C SER A 144 -14.20 16.37 -17.76
N GLU A 145 -14.05 16.95 -16.58
CA GLU A 145 -14.62 18.27 -16.24
C GLU A 145 -13.77 19.42 -16.80
N THR A 146 -12.54 19.16 -17.22
CA THR A 146 -11.57 20.16 -17.70
C THR A 146 -11.38 20.20 -19.23
N SER A 147 -12.32 19.69 -19.99
CA SER A 147 -12.59 19.91 -21.43
C SER A 147 -11.47 19.75 -22.47
N CYS A 148 -10.27 19.27 -22.16
CA CYS A 148 -9.14 19.26 -23.11
C CYS A 148 -8.57 17.88 -23.45
N SER A 149 -9.06 16.79 -22.88
CA SER A 149 -8.53 15.45 -23.14
C SER A 149 -9.57 14.53 -23.74
N GLN A 150 -9.24 13.93 -24.90
CA GLN A 150 -9.98 12.79 -25.42
C GLN A 150 -9.35 11.53 -24.82
N PRO A 151 -10.11 10.67 -24.11
CA PRO A 151 -9.56 9.41 -23.61
C PRO A 151 -9.15 8.52 -24.77
N GLN A 152 -7.95 7.95 -24.70
CA GLN A 152 -7.45 6.97 -25.65
C GLN A 152 -7.26 5.64 -24.92
N GLU A 153 -7.98 4.62 -25.37
CA GLU A 153 -7.78 3.25 -24.86
C GLU A 153 -6.59 2.60 -25.55
N LEU A 154 -5.65 2.08 -24.76
CA LEU A 154 -4.52 1.30 -25.22
C LEU A 154 -4.58 -0.07 -24.55
N TRP A 155 -4.57 -1.13 -25.36
CA TRP A 155 -4.44 -2.49 -24.83
C TRP A 155 -2.96 -2.80 -24.62
N LEU A 156 -2.59 -3.15 -23.37
CA LEU A 156 -1.23 -3.48 -22.99
C LEU A 156 -1.23 -4.92 -22.45
N ASP A 157 -0.61 -5.84 -23.16
CA ASP A 157 -0.50 -7.25 -22.79
C ASP A 157 0.83 -7.61 -22.10
N PHE A 158 1.71 -6.62 -21.93
CA PHE A 158 3.04 -6.80 -21.34
C PHE A 158 3.01 -7.52 -19.98
N MET A 159 2.03 -7.22 -19.13
CA MET A 159 1.91 -7.82 -17.79
C MET A 159 1.40 -9.25 -17.80
N THR A 160 0.86 -9.73 -18.91
CA THR A 160 0.32 -11.09 -19.04
C THR A 160 1.26 -12.04 -19.74
N THR A 161 2.34 -11.52 -20.35
CA THR A 161 3.28 -12.30 -21.20
C THR A 161 4.63 -12.56 -20.54
N HIS A 162 4.83 -12.12 -19.28
CA HIS A 162 6.10 -12.29 -18.54
C HIS A 162 5.92 -12.96 -17.20
#